data_24712a453abdd299516ecc2825807163
#
_entry.id   24712a453abdd299516ecc2825807163
#
_cell.length_a   1.000
_cell.length_b   1.000
_cell.length_c   1.000
_cell.angle_alpha   90.00
_cell.angle_beta   90.00
_cell.angle_gamma   90.00
#
_symmetry.space_group_name_H-M   'P 1'
#
loop_
_entity.id
_entity.type
_entity.pdbx_description
1 polymer ?
#
loop_
_entity_poly.entity_id
_entity_poly.type
_entity_poly.pdbx_seq_one_letter_code
_entity_poly.pdbx_strand_id
1 'polypeptide(L)'
;MAGTAVRRIGIAAAVLVGLLLILLLGIYGISRSKMRRTYVIKAETLDLKSDSTTMVQAQHLVTAINKCVDCHGQDFGGTTMDLGPVGKFQASNLTSGKGGVAPMSDAEWIRAVRHGVRKDGRPLVFMPSSVFAAMDASDLAAVIAYLKQLPPVDRELPPTQIGMLGRFLIVSKPGRLLQAEGIDHEAAIPAGVPHQPSTEYGRYLATTSGCTYCHGDNLKGGLKEGPPGTPASADLTSTGRLANWSEDDFRRALRTGMRPDDSVINPFMPWRLTRLMTDDEIKAVWLYLKTL
;
A
#
# COMPACT_ATOMS: atom_id res chain seq x y z
N MET A 1 58.05 16.69 2.98
CA MET A 1 56.78 16.79 3.72
C MET A 1 55.53 16.51 2.84
N ALA A 2 55.51 16.89 1.56
CA ALA A 2 54.36 16.64 0.67
C ALA A 2 54.03 15.15 0.44
N GLY A 3 55.03 14.27 0.29
CA GLY A 3 54.81 12.87 0.02
C GLY A 3 54.14 12.07 1.17
N THR A 4 54.38 12.46 2.45
CA THR A 4 53.75 11.85 3.61
C THR A 4 52.28 12.25 3.75
N ALA A 5 51.93 13.48 3.40
CA ALA A 5 50.54 13.95 3.39
C ALA A 5 49.72 13.25 2.32
N VAL A 6 50.24 13.15 1.07
CA VAL A 6 49.58 12.42 -0.03
C VAL A 6 49.33 10.95 0.33
N ARG A 7 50.33 10.27 0.93
CA ARG A 7 50.17 8.88 1.38
C ARG A 7 49.10 8.72 2.46
N ARG A 8 49.04 9.64 3.44
CA ARG A 8 47.98 9.62 4.51
C ARG A 8 46.58 9.83 3.92
N ILE A 9 46.41 10.77 2.98
CA ILE A 9 45.16 11.03 2.27
C ILE A 9 44.73 9.77 1.49
N GLY A 10 45.68 9.13 0.77
CA GLY A 10 45.40 7.91 0.02
C GLY A 10 44.94 6.75 0.92
N ILE A 11 45.61 6.57 2.09
CA ILE A 11 45.18 5.54 3.07
C ILE A 11 43.78 5.87 3.62
N ALA A 12 43.51 7.11 4.01
CA ALA A 12 42.22 7.53 4.52
C ALA A 12 41.11 7.30 3.48
N ALA A 13 41.34 7.65 2.23
CA ALA A 13 40.43 7.41 1.12
C ALA A 13 40.16 5.90 0.92
N ALA A 14 41.20 5.08 0.94
CA ALA A 14 41.07 3.64 0.81
C ALA A 14 40.25 3.01 1.98
N VAL A 15 40.49 3.48 3.20
CA VAL A 15 39.71 3.04 4.39
C VAL A 15 38.25 3.46 4.25
N LEU A 16 37.96 4.68 3.84
CA LEU A 16 36.58 5.15 3.62
C LEU A 16 35.85 4.34 2.55
N VAL A 17 36.51 4.06 1.42
CA VAL A 17 35.95 3.20 0.36
C VAL A 17 35.72 1.79 0.88
N GLY A 18 36.66 1.23 1.64
CA GLY A 18 36.50 -0.07 2.27
C GLY A 18 35.29 -0.15 3.21
N LEU A 19 35.13 0.85 4.08
CA LEU A 19 33.99 0.94 5.00
C LEU A 19 32.66 1.09 4.23
N LEU A 20 32.62 1.90 3.17
CA LEU A 20 31.44 2.05 2.32
C LEU A 20 31.05 0.73 1.65
N LEU A 21 32.02 -0.01 1.10
CA LEU A 21 31.77 -1.31 0.50
C LEU A 21 31.22 -2.32 1.53
N ILE A 22 31.78 -2.37 2.74
CA ILE A 22 31.28 -3.22 3.82
C ILE A 22 29.83 -2.86 4.16
N LEU A 23 29.52 -1.56 4.29
CA LEU A 23 28.17 -1.08 4.54
C LEU A 23 27.18 -1.52 3.44
N LEU A 24 27.55 -1.31 2.18
CA LEU A 24 26.71 -1.67 1.02
C LEU A 24 26.49 -3.21 0.96
N LEU A 25 27.53 -3.99 1.20
CA LEU A 25 27.41 -5.47 1.28
C LEU A 25 26.53 -5.90 2.45
N GLY A 26 26.64 -5.24 3.59
CA GLY A 26 25.79 -5.46 4.76
C GLY A 26 24.33 -5.18 4.45
N ILE A 27 24.01 -4.01 3.86
CA ILE A 27 22.66 -3.65 3.42
C ILE A 27 22.13 -4.69 2.42
N TYR A 28 22.94 -5.07 1.44
CA TYR A 28 22.56 -6.08 0.45
C TYR A 28 22.23 -7.44 1.11
N GLY A 29 23.11 -7.92 1.98
CA GLY A 29 22.96 -9.21 2.67
C GLY A 29 21.71 -9.24 3.56
N ILE A 30 21.54 -8.20 4.41
CA ILE A 30 20.38 -8.09 5.33
C ILE A 30 19.08 -7.98 4.53
N SER A 31 19.02 -7.10 3.53
CA SER A 31 17.81 -6.94 2.70
C SER A 31 17.45 -8.23 1.97
N ARG A 32 18.46 -8.96 1.44
CA ARG A 32 18.25 -10.25 0.79
C ARG A 32 17.71 -11.30 1.76
N SER A 33 18.24 -11.34 2.98
CA SER A 33 17.77 -12.24 4.03
C SER A 33 16.29 -11.96 4.37
N LYS A 34 15.93 -10.69 4.60
CA LYS A 34 14.55 -10.28 4.87
C LYS A 34 13.59 -10.67 3.75
N MET A 35 13.93 -10.42 2.48
CA MET A 35 13.12 -10.80 1.32
C MET A 35 12.98 -12.34 1.14
N ARG A 36 13.87 -13.11 1.73
CA ARG A 36 13.84 -14.58 1.68
C ARG A 36 13.25 -15.22 2.93
N ARG A 37 12.96 -14.43 3.96
CA ARG A 37 12.31 -14.92 5.16
C ARG A 37 10.97 -15.56 4.78
N THR A 38 10.65 -16.69 5.35
CA THR A 38 9.37 -17.36 5.17
C THR A 38 8.49 -17.14 6.40
N TYR A 39 7.20 -16.90 6.14
CA TYR A 39 6.15 -16.74 7.14
C TYR A 39 5.24 -17.96 7.06
N VAL A 40 5.02 -18.59 8.22
CA VAL A 40 4.03 -19.66 8.37
C VAL A 40 2.73 -18.98 8.80
N ILE A 41 1.75 -18.92 7.88
CA ILE A 41 0.44 -18.33 8.14
C ILE A 41 -0.55 -19.46 8.34
N LYS A 42 -1.29 -19.42 9.45
CA LYS A 42 -2.40 -20.36 9.68
C LYS A 42 -3.42 -20.20 8.55
N ALA A 43 -3.91 -21.32 8.03
CA ALA A 43 -4.93 -21.30 7.00
C ALA A 43 -6.22 -20.66 7.55
N GLU A 44 -6.68 -19.63 6.86
CA GLU A 44 -7.95 -18.96 7.14
C GLU A 44 -8.95 -19.36 6.05
N THR A 45 -10.21 -19.39 6.41
CA THR A 45 -11.33 -19.70 5.50
C THR A 45 -12.33 -18.56 5.51
N LEU A 46 -12.85 -18.20 4.34
CA LEU A 46 -13.88 -17.20 4.14
C LEU A 46 -14.99 -17.79 3.28
N ASP A 47 -16.21 -17.33 3.49
CA ASP A 47 -17.37 -17.67 2.65
C ASP A 47 -17.36 -16.75 1.42
N LEU A 48 -16.78 -17.23 0.31
CA LEU A 48 -16.65 -16.48 -0.93
C LEU A 48 -17.98 -16.51 -1.71
N LYS A 49 -18.82 -15.52 -1.48
CA LYS A 49 -20.09 -15.36 -2.22
C LYS A 49 -19.82 -14.67 -3.57
N SER A 50 -20.59 -15.07 -4.59
CA SER A 50 -20.48 -14.57 -5.94
C SER A 50 -21.83 -14.16 -6.56
N ASP A 51 -22.80 -13.83 -5.71
CA ASP A 51 -24.05 -13.25 -6.19
C ASP A 51 -23.85 -11.84 -6.76
N SER A 52 -24.79 -11.36 -7.56
CA SER A 52 -24.67 -10.10 -8.29
C SER A 52 -24.44 -8.88 -7.37
N THR A 53 -25.08 -8.86 -6.22
CA THR A 53 -24.95 -7.74 -5.26
C THR A 53 -23.53 -7.72 -4.67
N THR A 54 -23.04 -8.87 -4.23
CA THR A 54 -21.66 -9.01 -3.74
C THR A 54 -20.65 -8.63 -4.79
N MET A 55 -20.85 -8.99 -6.07
CA MET A 55 -19.91 -8.64 -7.14
C MET A 55 -19.89 -7.14 -7.45
N VAL A 56 -21.03 -6.45 -7.43
CA VAL A 56 -21.09 -4.98 -7.59
C VAL A 56 -20.36 -4.28 -6.44
N GLN A 57 -20.60 -4.71 -5.19
CA GLN A 57 -19.89 -4.20 -4.02
C GLN A 57 -18.38 -4.46 -4.13
N ALA A 58 -17.98 -5.66 -4.50
CA ALA A 58 -16.58 -6.04 -4.65
C ALA A 58 -15.87 -5.21 -5.73
N GLN A 59 -16.52 -4.97 -6.87
CA GLN A 59 -15.99 -4.08 -7.90
C GLN A 59 -15.76 -2.67 -7.36
N HIS A 60 -16.69 -2.15 -6.57
CA HIS A 60 -16.53 -0.86 -5.91
C HIS A 60 -15.35 -0.87 -4.92
N LEU A 61 -15.24 -1.90 -4.09
CA LEU A 61 -14.13 -2.06 -3.15
C LEU A 61 -12.77 -2.04 -3.86
N VAL A 62 -12.56 -2.85 -4.91
CA VAL A 62 -11.26 -2.94 -5.59
C VAL A 62 -10.91 -1.69 -6.41
N THR A 63 -11.90 -0.87 -6.79
CA THR A 63 -11.67 0.35 -7.57
C THR A 63 -11.61 1.62 -6.73
N ALA A 64 -12.57 1.84 -5.84
CA ALA A 64 -12.73 3.07 -5.08
C ALA A 64 -12.05 3.03 -3.70
N ILE A 65 -12.23 1.95 -2.95
CA ILE A 65 -11.79 1.85 -1.56
C ILE A 65 -10.36 1.33 -1.49
N ASN A 66 -10.12 0.09 -1.89
CA ASN A 66 -8.79 -0.54 -1.81
C ASN A 66 -7.86 -0.13 -2.96
N LYS A 67 -8.40 0.47 -4.04
CA LYS A 67 -7.65 1.01 -5.19
C LYS A 67 -6.68 0.03 -5.82
N CYS A 68 -7.06 -1.25 -5.89
CA CYS A 68 -6.22 -2.30 -6.49
C CYS A 68 -5.82 -1.96 -7.94
N VAL A 69 -6.71 -1.28 -8.67
CA VAL A 69 -6.50 -0.82 -10.04
C VAL A 69 -5.33 0.17 -10.20
N ASP A 70 -4.96 0.89 -9.13
CA ASP A 70 -3.86 1.87 -9.17
C ASP A 70 -2.50 1.21 -9.43
N CYS A 71 -2.31 0.03 -8.86
CA CYS A 71 -1.10 -0.76 -9.04
C CYS A 71 -1.27 -1.86 -10.09
N HIS A 72 -2.41 -2.58 -10.07
CA HIS A 72 -2.61 -3.76 -10.92
C HIS A 72 -3.17 -3.45 -12.32
N GLY A 73 -3.43 -2.16 -12.62
CA GLY A 73 -4.02 -1.71 -13.89
C GLY A 73 -5.54 -1.88 -13.92
N GLN A 74 -6.19 -1.18 -14.86
CA GLN A 74 -7.65 -1.19 -15.00
C GLN A 74 -8.20 -2.56 -15.43
N ASP A 75 -7.37 -3.34 -16.10
CA ASP A 75 -7.66 -4.72 -16.54
C ASP A 75 -7.15 -5.77 -15.55
N PHE A 76 -6.56 -5.37 -14.42
CA PHE A 76 -5.89 -6.23 -13.45
C PHE A 76 -4.79 -7.13 -14.02
N GLY A 77 -4.36 -6.88 -15.24
CA GLY A 77 -3.28 -7.61 -15.92
C GLY A 77 -1.88 -7.30 -15.36
N GLY A 78 -1.80 -6.42 -14.37
CA GLY A 78 -0.55 -6.01 -13.74
C GLY A 78 0.17 -4.88 -14.48
N THR A 79 1.05 -4.20 -13.76
CA THR A 79 1.84 -3.08 -14.29
C THR A 79 3.27 -3.09 -13.76
N THR A 80 4.13 -2.29 -14.38
CA THR A 80 5.48 -1.98 -13.90
C THR A 80 5.51 -0.56 -13.36
N MET A 81 5.92 -0.42 -12.11
CA MET A 81 6.14 0.87 -11.46
C MET A 81 7.65 1.12 -11.36
N ASP A 82 8.15 2.14 -12.06
CA ASP A 82 9.55 2.56 -11.97
C ASP A 82 9.69 3.67 -10.93
N LEU A 83 10.28 3.34 -9.78
CA LEU A 83 10.55 4.28 -8.69
C LEU A 83 12.03 4.70 -8.64
N GLY A 84 12.69 4.71 -9.79
CA GLY A 84 14.08 5.15 -9.94
C GLY A 84 15.04 4.38 -9.02
N PRO A 85 15.82 5.07 -8.14
CA PRO A 85 16.81 4.40 -7.27
C PRO A 85 16.23 3.41 -6.27
N VAL A 86 14.93 3.48 -5.99
CA VAL A 86 14.23 2.52 -5.10
C VAL A 86 14.08 1.17 -5.80
N GLY A 87 13.76 1.18 -7.10
CA GLY A 87 13.63 -0.03 -7.91
C GLY A 87 12.49 0.01 -8.92
N LYS A 88 12.38 -1.08 -9.68
CA LYS A 88 11.25 -1.35 -10.58
C LYS A 88 10.41 -2.45 -9.99
N PHE A 89 9.19 -2.12 -9.62
CA PHE A 89 8.27 -3.03 -8.95
C PHE A 89 7.21 -3.52 -9.93
N GLN A 90 6.92 -4.81 -9.85
CA GLN A 90 5.89 -5.44 -10.65
C GLN A 90 4.66 -5.69 -9.78
N ALA A 91 3.55 -5.02 -10.08
CA ALA A 91 2.26 -5.44 -9.57
C ALA A 91 1.77 -6.61 -10.42
N SER A 92 1.54 -7.76 -9.78
CA SER A 92 1.23 -9.02 -10.48
C SER A 92 -0.01 -8.89 -11.37
N ASN A 93 -0.04 -9.66 -12.45
CA ASN A 93 -1.27 -9.95 -13.18
C ASN A 93 -2.17 -10.80 -12.28
N LEU A 94 -3.32 -10.25 -11.86
CA LEU A 94 -4.26 -10.89 -10.94
C LEU A 94 -5.25 -11.82 -11.65
N THR A 95 -5.21 -11.89 -12.98
CA THR A 95 -6.14 -12.69 -13.78
C THR A 95 -5.66 -14.13 -13.98
N SER A 96 -6.48 -14.95 -14.64
CA SER A 96 -6.16 -16.32 -15.01
C SER A 96 -5.39 -16.44 -16.33
N GLY A 97 -5.09 -15.33 -17.02
CA GLY A 97 -4.32 -15.33 -18.25
C GLY A 97 -2.85 -15.68 -18.05
N LYS A 98 -2.11 -15.78 -19.16
CA LYS A 98 -0.68 -16.11 -19.15
C LYS A 98 0.09 -15.07 -18.31
N GLY A 99 0.93 -15.54 -17.39
CA GLY A 99 1.66 -14.67 -16.46
C GLY A 99 0.86 -14.22 -15.22
N GLY A 100 -0.41 -14.64 -15.13
CA GLY A 100 -1.26 -14.34 -13.99
C GLY A 100 -1.01 -15.22 -12.78
N VAL A 101 -1.55 -14.79 -11.61
CA VAL A 101 -1.35 -15.49 -10.34
C VAL A 101 -2.35 -16.61 -10.11
N ALA A 102 -3.40 -16.71 -10.91
CA ALA A 102 -4.33 -17.84 -10.87
C ALA A 102 -3.71 -19.10 -11.53
N PRO A 103 -4.03 -20.31 -11.08
CA PRO A 103 -5.02 -20.58 -10.05
C PRO A 103 -4.40 -20.59 -8.65
N MET A 104 -4.69 -19.58 -7.84
CA MET A 104 -4.42 -19.58 -6.41
C MET A 104 -5.61 -20.15 -5.66
N SER A 105 -5.38 -20.94 -4.61
CA SER A 105 -6.41 -21.35 -3.67
C SER A 105 -6.92 -20.16 -2.85
N ASP A 106 -8.09 -20.28 -2.21
CA ASP A 106 -8.66 -19.23 -1.37
C ASP A 106 -7.70 -18.84 -0.24
N ALA A 107 -7.09 -19.83 0.41
CA ALA A 107 -6.10 -19.60 1.46
C ALA A 107 -4.84 -18.86 0.93
N GLU A 108 -4.42 -19.08 -0.31
CA GLU A 108 -3.32 -18.35 -0.93
C GLU A 108 -3.70 -16.90 -1.24
N TRP A 109 -4.94 -16.65 -1.69
CA TRP A 109 -5.47 -15.31 -1.88
C TRP A 109 -5.56 -14.53 -0.56
N ILE A 110 -6.14 -15.14 0.49
CA ILE A 110 -6.22 -14.52 1.82
C ILE A 110 -4.82 -14.18 2.32
N ARG A 111 -3.89 -15.13 2.24
CA ARG A 111 -2.50 -14.93 2.65
C ARG A 111 -1.82 -13.80 1.88
N ALA A 112 -2.04 -13.69 0.57
CA ALA A 112 -1.45 -12.63 -0.24
C ALA A 112 -2.03 -11.26 0.09
N VAL A 113 -3.35 -11.14 0.13
CA VAL A 113 -4.04 -9.86 0.32
C VAL A 113 -3.89 -9.38 1.77
N ARG A 114 -4.26 -10.22 2.75
CA ARG A 114 -4.31 -9.84 4.16
C ARG A 114 -2.94 -9.85 4.82
N HIS A 115 -2.10 -10.82 4.52
CA HIS A 115 -0.83 -11.00 5.23
C HIS A 115 0.39 -10.52 4.43
N GLY A 116 0.24 -10.15 3.16
CA GLY A 116 1.37 -9.74 2.33
C GLY A 116 2.38 -10.86 2.07
N VAL A 117 1.95 -12.12 2.04
CA VAL A 117 2.79 -13.30 1.93
C VAL A 117 2.42 -14.13 0.70
N ARG A 118 3.40 -14.44 -0.11
CA ARG A 118 3.28 -15.24 -1.34
C ARG A 118 2.97 -16.70 -1.04
N LYS A 119 2.56 -17.47 -2.07
CA LYS A 119 2.34 -18.91 -1.95
C LYS A 119 3.54 -19.70 -1.46
N ASP A 120 4.76 -19.21 -1.74
CA ASP A 120 6.02 -19.81 -1.28
C ASP A 120 6.44 -19.38 0.14
N GLY A 121 5.56 -18.66 0.85
CA GLY A 121 5.78 -18.17 2.22
C GLY A 121 6.61 -16.90 2.32
N ARG A 122 7.19 -16.41 1.22
CA ARG A 122 7.98 -15.17 1.22
C ARG A 122 7.14 -13.91 1.20
N PRO A 123 7.64 -12.77 1.73
CA PRO A 123 6.86 -11.54 1.72
C PRO A 123 6.65 -11.01 0.30
N LEU A 124 5.49 -10.42 0.08
CA LEU A 124 5.25 -9.54 -1.05
C LEU A 124 6.05 -8.24 -0.85
N VAL A 125 6.49 -7.67 -1.96
CA VAL A 125 7.24 -6.41 -1.93
C VAL A 125 6.33 -5.30 -2.44
N PHE A 126 6.24 -4.20 -1.71
CA PHE A 126 5.52 -2.99 -2.05
C PHE A 126 3.98 -3.05 -1.98
N MET A 127 3.35 -4.23 -1.93
CA MET A 127 1.90 -4.34 -1.77
C MET A 127 1.46 -3.85 -0.37
N PRO A 128 0.45 -2.95 -0.25
CA PRO A 128 0.04 -2.35 1.04
C PRO A 128 -0.87 -3.28 1.86
N SER A 129 -0.42 -4.50 2.12
CA SER A 129 -1.21 -5.54 2.80
C SER A 129 -1.59 -5.17 4.25
N SER A 130 -0.83 -4.32 4.93
CA SER A 130 -1.20 -3.82 6.26
C SER A 130 -2.52 -3.03 6.25
N VAL A 131 -2.80 -2.32 5.16
CA VAL A 131 -4.08 -1.63 4.92
C VAL A 131 -5.20 -2.67 4.74
N PHE A 132 -4.94 -3.70 3.95
CA PHE A 132 -5.93 -4.74 3.64
C PHE A 132 -6.16 -5.72 4.80
N ALA A 133 -5.19 -5.86 5.71
CA ALA A 133 -5.34 -6.64 6.94
C ALA A 133 -6.46 -6.10 7.86
N ALA A 134 -6.83 -4.82 7.68
CA ALA A 134 -7.91 -4.18 8.42
C ALA A 134 -9.31 -4.43 7.82
N MET A 135 -9.41 -5.08 6.66
CA MET A 135 -10.72 -5.44 6.09
C MET A 135 -11.42 -6.47 6.96
N ASP A 136 -12.73 -6.32 7.09
CA ASP A 136 -13.57 -7.36 7.70
C ASP A 136 -13.72 -8.60 6.79
N ALA A 137 -14.28 -9.65 7.34
CA ALA A 137 -14.41 -10.93 6.64
C ALA A 137 -15.28 -10.83 5.37
N SER A 138 -16.32 -9.99 5.37
CA SER A 138 -17.24 -9.86 4.24
C SER A 138 -16.61 -9.11 3.07
N ASP A 139 -15.95 -8.00 3.35
CA ASP A 139 -15.27 -7.20 2.32
C ASP A 139 -14.05 -7.94 1.75
N LEU A 140 -13.27 -8.60 2.60
CA LEU A 140 -12.13 -9.42 2.16
C LEU A 140 -12.59 -10.59 1.28
N ALA A 141 -13.68 -11.27 1.68
CA ALA A 141 -14.27 -12.35 0.88
C ALA A 141 -14.78 -11.85 -0.47
N ALA A 142 -15.51 -10.72 -0.49
CA ALA A 142 -16.03 -10.13 -1.70
C ALA A 142 -14.90 -9.72 -2.68
N VAL A 143 -13.86 -9.06 -2.17
CA VAL A 143 -12.67 -8.69 -2.96
C VAL A 143 -12.02 -9.93 -3.58
N ILE A 144 -11.79 -10.98 -2.81
CA ILE A 144 -11.16 -12.22 -3.32
C ILE A 144 -12.07 -12.90 -4.35
N ALA A 145 -13.38 -13.01 -4.07
CA ALA A 145 -14.34 -13.60 -4.99
C ALA A 145 -14.37 -12.87 -6.35
N TYR A 146 -14.31 -11.54 -6.33
CA TYR A 146 -14.25 -10.72 -7.53
C TYR A 146 -12.94 -10.94 -8.31
N LEU A 147 -11.80 -10.88 -7.64
CA LEU A 147 -10.49 -11.06 -8.29
C LEU A 147 -10.34 -12.43 -8.95
N LYS A 148 -10.95 -13.47 -8.38
CA LYS A 148 -10.93 -14.83 -8.96
C LYS A 148 -11.78 -14.97 -10.22
N GLN A 149 -12.71 -14.04 -10.48
CA GLN A 149 -13.61 -14.08 -11.64
C GLN A 149 -13.20 -13.11 -12.75
N LEU A 150 -12.06 -12.43 -12.59
CA LEU A 150 -11.58 -11.50 -13.61
C LEU A 150 -11.35 -12.19 -14.96
N PRO A 151 -11.73 -11.55 -16.07
CA PRO A 151 -11.42 -12.04 -17.40
C PRO A 151 -9.91 -12.28 -17.57
N PRO A 152 -9.48 -13.31 -18.27
CA PRO A 152 -8.07 -13.58 -18.47
C PRO A 152 -7.40 -12.48 -19.29
N VAL A 153 -6.25 -12.00 -18.83
CA VAL A 153 -5.37 -11.07 -19.53
C VAL A 153 -4.00 -11.71 -19.66
N ASP A 154 -3.56 -11.94 -20.90
CA ASP A 154 -2.23 -12.48 -21.17
C ASP A 154 -1.19 -11.36 -21.07
N ARG A 155 -0.50 -11.32 -19.95
CA ARG A 155 0.59 -10.36 -19.68
C ARG A 155 1.61 -10.95 -18.74
N GLU A 156 2.79 -11.23 -19.27
CA GLU A 156 3.95 -11.63 -18.50
C GLU A 156 4.76 -10.39 -18.10
N LEU A 157 5.03 -10.24 -16.83
CA LEU A 157 5.80 -9.12 -16.30
C LEU A 157 7.24 -9.59 -15.96
N PRO A 158 8.26 -8.73 -16.17
CA PRO A 158 9.61 -9.06 -15.75
C PRO A 158 9.69 -9.16 -14.22
N PRO A 159 10.73 -9.79 -13.66
CA PRO A 159 10.88 -9.83 -12.20
C PRO A 159 11.12 -8.43 -11.61
N THR A 160 10.60 -8.21 -10.40
CA THR A 160 10.86 -7.00 -9.59
C THR A 160 12.38 -6.82 -9.38
N GLN A 161 12.86 -5.61 -9.63
CA GLN A 161 14.26 -5.21 -9.44
C GLN A 161 14.36 -4.19 -8.31
N ILE A 162 15.01 -4.56 -7.21
CA ILE A 162 15.16 -3.68 -6.04
C ILE A 162 16.50 -2.95 -6.13
N GLY A 163 16.42 -1.63 -6.25
CA GLY A 163 17.59 -0.75 -6.26
C GLY A 163 18.24 -0.63 -4.86
N MET A 164 19.42 0.01 -4.81
CA MET A 164 20.17 0.15 -3.57
C MET A 164 19.40 0.98 -2.51
N LEU A 165 18.70 2.04 -2.93
CA LEU A 165 17.85 2.81 -2.02
C LEU A 165 16.68 1.97 -1.49
N GLY A 166 16.05 1.13 -2.34
CA GLY A 166 15.02 0.19 -1.91
C GLY A 166 15.54 -0.82 -0.89
N ARG A 167 16.76 -1.33 -1.07
CA ARG A 167 17.41 -2.22 -0.10
C ARG A 167 17.70 -1.51 1.22
N PHE A 168 18.15 -0.26 1.16
CA PHE A 168 18.33 0.56 2.35
C PHE A 168 17.00 0.76 3.10
N LEU A 169 15.91 1.05 2.39
CA LEU A 169 14.58 1.19 2.99
C LEU A 169 14.09 -0.11 3.64
N ILE A 170 14.34 -1.28 3.04
CA ILE A 170 14.01 -2.59 3.64
C ILE A 170 14.73 -2.79 4.97
N VAL A 171 15.97 -2.31 5.08
CA VAL A 171 16.77 -2.47 6.30
C VAL A 171 16.41 -1.42 7.36
N SER A 172 16.29 -0.15 6.96
CA SER A 172 16.14 0.98 7.88
C SER A 172 14.69 1.27 8.29
N LYS A 173 13.72 0.83 7.49
CA LYS A 173 12.28 1.05 7.74
C LYS A 173 11.51 -0.26 7.62
N PRO A 174 11.57 -1.13 8.66
CA PRO A 174 10.84 -2.41 8.67
C PRO A 174 9.35 -2.19 8.39
N GLY A 175 8.73 -3.12 7.65
CA GLY A 175 7.32 -3.03 7.28
C GLY A 175 6.99 -2.04 6.16
N ARG A 176 7.95 -1.21 5.69
CA ARG A 176 7.65 -0.20 4.66
C ARG A 176 7.49 -0.81 3.26
N LEU A 177 8.44 -1.60 2.82
CA LEU A 177 8.41 -2.31 1.53
C LEU A 177 8.03 -3.78 1.67
N LEU A 178 8.27 -4.38 2.83
CA LEU A 178 7.92 -5.76 3.18
C LEU A 178 6.88 -5.73 4.30
N GLN A 179 5.62 -5.44 3.94
CA GLN A 179 4.59 -5.15 4.94
C GLN A 179 4.24 -6.33 5.83
N ALA A 180 4.51 -7.56 5.39
CA ALA A 180 4.41 -8.75 6.23
C ALA A 180 5.24 -8.65 7.53
N GLU A 181 6.29 -7.82 7.59
CA GLU A 181 7.07 -7.61 8.83
C GLU A 181 6.32 -6.85 9.92
N GLY A 182 5.29 -6.07 9.55
CA GLY A 182 4.51 -5.22 10.48
C GLY A 182 3.09 -5.72 10.74
N ILE A 183 2.67 -6.81 10.09
CA ILE A 183 1.33 -7.38 10.26
C ILE A 183 1.35 -8.40 11.40
N ASP A 184 0.39 -8.29 12.33
CA ASP A 184 0.10 -9.35 13.28
C ASP A 184 -0.61 -10.49 12.55
N HIS A 185 0.11 -11.57 12.30
CA HIS A 185 -0.41 -12.71 11.56
C HIS A 185 -1.35 -13.61 12.37
N GLU A 186 -1.37 -13.46 13.68
CA GLU A 186 -2.26 -14.22 14.58
C GLU A 186 -3.54 -13.45 14.93
N ALA A 187 -3.60 -12.16 14.56
CA ALA A 187 -4.79 -11.36 14.80
C ALA A 187 -6.02 -11.94 14.09
N ALA A 188 -7.15 -11.97 14.75
CA ALA A 188 -8.41 -12.34 14.13
C ALA A 188 -8.79 -11.37 13.01
N ILE A 189 -9.55 -11.85 12.02
CA ILE A 189 -10.13 -10.97 11.00
C ILE A 189 -11.10 -10.00 11.72
N PRO A 190 -11.04 -8.68 11.44
CA PRO A 190 -11.89 -7.70 12.09
C PRO A 190 -13.39 -8.04 11.95
N ALA A 191 -14.17 -7.68 12.95
CA ALA A 191 -15.63 -7.76 12.87
C ALA A 191 -16.16 -6.79 11.82
N GLY A 192 -17.28 -7.15 11.19
CA GLY A 192 -17.94 -6.31 10.20
C GLY A 192 -18.46 -5.00 10.79
N VAL A 193 -18.38 -3.95 10.00
CA VAL A 193 -18.90 -2.62 10.33
C VAL A 193 -20.08 -2.32 9.41
N PRO A 194 -21.23 -1.85 9.93
CA PRO A 194 -22.35 -1.49 9.08
C PRO A 194 -21.97 -0.40 8.07
N HIS A 195 -22.23 -0.64 6.78
CA HIS A 195 -21.92 0.27 5.68
C HIS A 195 -22.93 1.42 5.60
N GLN A 196 -22.94 2.26 6.61
CA GLN A 196 -23.79 3.45 6.69
C GLN A 196 -22.97 4.63 7.24
N PRO A 197 -23.34 5.89 6.96
CA PRO A 197 -22.61 7.05 7.43
C PRO A 197 -22.53 7.08 8.97
N SER A 198 -21.36 6.73 9.49
CA SER A 198 -21.05 6.72 10.93
C SER A 198 -19.56 6.96 11.16
N THR A 199 -19.20 7.38 12.34
CA THR A 199 -17.78 7.53 12.76
C THR A 199 -17.04 6.20 12.68
N GLU A 200 -17.70 5.10 13.04
CA GLU A 200 -17.11 3.77 13.01
C GLU A 200 -16.79 3.32 11.58
N TYR A 201 -17.77 3.45 10.66
CA TYR A 201 -17.55 3.17 9.24
C TYR A 201 -16.52 4.10 8.64
N GLY A 202 -16.50 5.40 9.02
CA GLY A 202 -15.50 6.35 8.60
C GLY A 202 -14.08 5.96 9.01
N ARG A 203 -13.89 5.46 10.24
CA ARG A 203 -12.61 4.92 10.70
C ARG A 203 -12.19 3.69 9.88
N TYR A 204 -13.10 2.77 9.66
CA TYR A 204 -12.90 1.59 8.83
C TYR A 204 -12.44 1.99 7.42
N LEU A 205 -13.17 2.89 6.76
CA LEU A 205 -12.82 3.39 5.42
C LEU A 205 -11.48 4.13 5.40
N ALA A 206 -11.21 5.01 6.36
CA ALA A 206 -9.94 5.72 6.44
C ALA A 206 -8.74 4.77 6.54
N THR A 207 -8.93 3.62 7.21
CA THR A 207 -7.90 2.59 7.31
C THR A 207 -7.82 1.76 6.03
N THR A 208 -8.91 1.16 5.59
CA THR A 208 -8.93 0.21 4.45
C THR A 208 -8.74 0.88 3.09
N SER A 209 -9.02 2.19 2.97
CA SER A 209 -8.69 2.97 1.77
C SER A 209 -7.28 3.57 1.78
N GLY A 210 -6.49 3.32 2.84
CA GLY A 210 -5.10 3.71 2.95
C GLY A 210 -4.83 5.17 3.31
N CYS A 211 -5.80 5.92 3.87
CA CYS A 211 -5.54 7.28 4.36
C CYS A 211 -4.42 7.28 5.41
N THR A 212 -4.48 6.33 6.37
CA THR A 212 -3.48 6.17 7.42
C THR A 212 -2.08 5.87 6.88
N TYR A 213 -1.97 5.21 5.74
CA TYR A 213 -0.68 4.88 5.13
C TYR A 213 0.17 6.12 4.79
N CYS A 214 -0.49 7.20 4.31
CA CYS A 214 0.17 8.44 3.95
C CYS A 214 0.04 9.52 5.02
N HIS A 215 -1.10 9.58 5.74
CA HIS A 215 -1.36 10.61 6.73
C HIS A 215 -0.98 10.20 8.17
N GLY A 216 -0.44 8.98 8.35
CA GLY A 216 -0.08 8.39 9.65
C GLY A 216 -1.29 7.80 10.38
N ASP A 217 -1.02 6.92 11.35
CA ASP A 217 -2.07 6.20 12.09
C ASP A 217 -3.01 7.14 12.86
N ASN A 218 -2.50 8.29 13.27
CA ASN A 218 -3.26 9.35 13.95
C ASN A 218 -3.80 10.42 12.99
N LEU A 219 -3.59 10.27 11.69
CA LEU A 219 -4.00 11.18 10.61
C LEU A 219 -3.49 12.64 10.74
N LYS A 220 -2.45 12.86 11.57
CA LYS A 220 -1.80 14.18 11.73
C LYS A 220 -0.84 14.54 10.60
N GLY A 221 -0.65 13.67 9.65
CA GLY A 221 0.19 13.96 8.50
C GLY A 221 1.67 14.15 8.81
N GLY A 222 2.32 15.03 8.05
CA GLY A 222 3.76 15.32 8.20
C GLY A 222 4.68 14.32 7.52
N LEU A 223 4.16 13.23 6.95
CA LEU A 223 4.93 12.19 6.29
C LEU A 223 5.27 12.58 4.85
N LYS A 224 6.50 12.27 4.42
CA LYS A 224 6.97 12.46 3.04
C LYS A 224 7.09 11.10 2.36
N GLU A 225 5.99 10.66 1.77
CA GLU A 225 5.86 9.29 1.24
C GLU A 225 6.02 9.20 -0.29
N GLY A 226 5.97 10.32 -0.97
CA GLY A 226 6.07 10.40 -2.43
C GLY A 226 7.48 10.55 -2.97
N PRO A 227 7.62 10.67 -4.31
CA PRO A 227 8.87 11.02 -4.98
C PRO A 227 9.46 12.33 -4.45
N PRO A 228 10.75 12.60 -4.71
CA PRO A 228 11.36 13.88 -4.37
C PRO A 228 10.54 15.08 -4.86
N GLY A 229 10.32 16.06 -3.99
CA GLY A 229 9.46 17.21 -4.28
C GLY A 229 7.99 17.06 -3.90
N THR A 230 7.53 15.85 -3.53
CA THR A 230 6.19 15.68 -2.97
C THR A 230 6.10 16.39 -1.61
N PRO A 231 5.08 17.23 -1.38
CA PRO A 231 4.89 17.86 -0.07
C PRO A 231 4.58 16.83 1.00
N ALA A 232 4.87 17.17 2.25
CA ALA A 232 4.42 16.34 3.37
C ALA A 232 2.88 16.21 3.37
N SER A 233 2.39 15.04 3.78
CA SER A 233 0.96 14.78 3.90
C SER A 233 0.31 15.76 4.88
N ALA A 234 -0.92 16.18 4.58
CA ALA A 234 -1.66 17.13 5.42
C ALA A 234 -2.10 16.49 6.75
N ASP A 235 -2.20 17.30 7.79
CA ASP A 235 -2.93 16.97 9.00
C ASP A 235 -4.44 16.98 8.68
N LEU A 236 -5.09 15.83 8.82
CA LEU A 236 -6.52 15.63 8.54
C LEU A 236 -7.38 15.69 9.81
N THR A 237 -6.81 16.07 10.95
CA THR A 237 -7.58 16.21 12.19
C THR A 237 -8.45 17.48 12.19
N SER A 238 -9.40 17.53 13.13
CA SER A 238 -10.29 18.68 13.30
C SER A 238 -9.55 19.99 13.67
N THR A 239 -8.32 19.88 14.17
CA THR A 239 -7.44 21.02 14.49
C THR A 239 -6.39 21.30 13.42
N GLY A 240 -6.30 20.43 12.41
CA GLY A 240 -5.35 20.53 11.30
C GLY A 240 -5.94 21.23 10.06
N ARG A 241 -5.67 20.66 8.90
CA ARG A 241 -6.14 21.19 7.60
C ARG A 241 -7.66 21.33 7.52
N LEU A 242 -8.39 20.47 8.21
CA LEU A 242 -9.85 20.42 8.15
C LEU A 242 -10.53 21.31 9.21
N ALA A 243 -9.79 22.11 9.98
CA ALA A 243 -10.33 22.95 11.06
C ALA A 243 -11.50 23.83 10.59
N ASN A 244 -11.32 24.49 9.46
CA ASN A 244 -12.29 25.43 8.89
C ASN A 244 -13.04 24.90 7.66
N TRP A 245 -12.96 23.59 7.39
CA TRP A 245 -13.67 22.99 6.26
C TRP A 245 -15.07 22.56 6.67
N SER A 246 -16.01 22.71 5.75
CA SER A 246 -17.31 22.06 5.78
C SER A 246 -17.24 20.64 5.21
N GLU A 247 -18.29 19.85 5.38
CA GLU A 247 -18.44 18.55 4.73
C GLU A 247 -18.41 18.70 3.19
N ASP A 248 -19.01 19.75 2.65
CA ASP A 248 -19.00 20.02 1.22
C ASP A 248 -17.61 20.35 0.68
N ASP A 249 -16.81 21.10 1.44
CA ASP A 249 -15.40 21.35 1.10
C ASP A 249 -14.60 20.06 1.02
N PHE A 250 -14.79 19.17 2.00
CA PHE A 250 -14.15 17.88 2.03
C PHE A 250 -14.58 17.00 0.86
N ARG A 251 -15.89 16.94 0.58
CA ARG A 251 -16.44 16.21 -0.56
C ARG A 251 -15.89 16.76 -1.88
N ARG A 252 -15.90 18.07 -2.07
CA ARG A 252 -15.31 18.75 -3.24
C ARG A 252 -13.84 18.36 -3.42
N ALA A 253 -13.08 18.41 -2.36
CA ALA A 253 -11.64 18.08 -2.39
C ALA A 253 -11.40 16.62 -2.84
N LEU A 254 -12.17 15.67 -2.35
CA LEU A 254 -12.05 14.25 -2.76
C LEU A 254 -12.60 13.99 -4.18
N ARG A 255 -13.64 14.72 -4.61
CA ARG A 255 -14.26 14.58 -5.94
C ARG A 255 -13.43 15.20 -7.05
N THR A 256 -12.85 16.36 -6.81
CA THR A 256 -12.26 17.20 -7.85
C THR A 256 -10.76 17.40 -7.70
N GLY A 257 -10.18 17.07 -6.56
CA GLY A 257 -8.79 17.39 -6.22
C GLY A 257 -8.57 18.88 -5.92
N MET A 258 -9.64 19.67 -5.71
CA MET A 258 -9.54 21.11 -5.42
C MET A 258 -9.92 21.42 -3.98
N ARG A 259 -9.09 22.20 -3.31
CA ARG A 259 -9.33 22.67 -1.94
C ARG A 259 -10.29 23.89 -1.93
N PRO A 260 -10.80 24.31 -0.76
CA PRO A 260 -11.66 25.51 -0.66
C PRO A 260 -10.99 26.81 -1.15
N ASP A 261 -9.65 26.89 -1.07
CA ASP A 261 -8.85 28.01 -1.58
C ASP A 261 -8.50 27.89 -3.07
N ASP A 262 -9.19 27.00 -3.80
CA ASP A 262 -9.00 26.68 -5.21
C ASP A 262 -7.61 26.10 -5.56
N SER A 263 -6.77 25.83 -4.58
CA SER A 263 -5.50 25.14 -4.82
C SER A 263 -5.72 23.66 -5.11
N VAL A 264 -4.87 23.08 -5.99
CA VAL A 264 -4.98 21.69 -6.41
C VAL A 264 -4.27 20.79 -5.40
N ILE A 265 -4.89 19.66 -5.06
CA ILE A 265 -4.26 18.58 -4.27
C ILE A 265 -3.19 17.93 -5.14
N ASN A 266 -2.01 17.71 -4.54
CA ASN A 266 -0.90 17.05 -5.24
C ASN A 266 -1.39 15.71 -5.84
N PRO A 267 -1.12 15.40 -7.11
CA PRO A 267 -1.59 14.17 -7.79
C PRO A 267 -1.06 12.88 -7.15
N PHE A 268 -0.05 12.95 -6.30
CA PHE A 268 0.43 11.80 -5.53
C PHE A 268 -0.63 11.29 -4.54
N MET A 269 -1.48 12.17 -3.99
CA MET A 269 -2.70 11.74 -3.33
C MET A 269 -3.66 11.15 -4.38
N PRO A 270 -4.14 9.91 -4.23
CA PRO A 270 -4.92 9.24 -5.25
C PRO A 270 -6.39 9.71 -5.28
N TRP A 271 -6.63 11.05 -5.29
CA TRP A 271 -7.97 11.62 -5.30
C TRP A 271 -8.78 11.20 -6.54
N ARG A 272 -8.10 10.88 -7.65
CA ARG A 272 -8.76 10.36 -8.86
C ARG A 272 -9.47 9.02 -8.65
N LEU A 273 -9.07 8.26 -7.64
CA LEU A 273 -9.72 7.02 -7.23
C LEU A 273 -10.67 7.26 -6.05
N THR A 274 -10.27 8.06 -5.05
CA THR A 274 -11.18 8.42 -3.94
C THR A 274 -12.43 9.14 -4.42
N ARG A 275 -12.39 9.83 -5.56
CA ARG A 275 -13.58 10.43 -6.18
C ARG A 275 -14.69 9.42 -6.52
N LEU A 276 -14.36 8.13 -6.59
CA LEU A 276 -15.31 7.05 -6.88
C LEU A 276 -16.05 6.56 -5.63
N MET A 277 -15.63 6.98 -4.42
CA MET A 277 -16.37 6.70 -3.19
C MET A 277 -17.79 7.27 -3.28
N THR A 278 -18.75 6.61 -2.67
CA THR A 278 -20.12 7.13 -2.55
C THR A 278 -20.17 8.38 -1.67
N ASP A 279 -21.26 9.12 -1.70
CA ASP A 279 -21.42 10.28 -0.81
C ASP A 279 -21.54 9.86 0.66
N ASP A 280 -22.16 8.72 0.92
CA ASP A 280 -22.25 8.14 2.27
C ASP A 280 -20.87 7.72 2.82
N GLU A 281 -20.00 7.16 1.99
CA GLU A 281 -18.62 6.82 2.37
C GLU A 281 -17.78 8.08 2.65
N ILE A 282 -17.88 9.10 1.79
CA ILE A 282 -17.19 10.37 2.01
C ILE A 282 -17.68 11.03 3.31
N LYS A 283 -19.01 11.02 3.53
CA LYS A 283 -19.63 11.50 4.78
C LYS A 283 -19.16 10.73 6.00
N ALA A 284 -19.10 9.39 5.91
CA ALA A 284 -18.58 8.57 7.01
C ALA A 284 -17.12 8.95 7.37
N VAL A 285 -16.25 9.06 6.36
CA VAL A 285 -14.86 9.49 6.57
C VAL A 285 -14.81 10.89 7.19
N TRP A 286 -15.62 11.84 6.71
CA TRP A 286 -15.72 13.16 7.30
C TRP A 286 -16.12 13.12 8.77
N LEU A 287 -17.17 12.39 9.11
CA LEU A 287 -17.62 12.23 10.50
C LEU A 287 -16.51 11.71 11.41
N TYR A 288 -15.74 10.73 10.94
CA TYR A 288 -14.60 10.22 11.70
C TYR A 288 -13.50 11.26 11.88
N LEU A 289 -13.09 11.94 10.80
CA LEU A 289 -12.00 12.93 10.87
C LEU A 289 -12.33 14.10 11.79
N LYS A 290 -13.60 14.46 11.94
CA LYS A 290 -14.04 15.51 12.87
C LYS A 290 -14.00 15.10 14.34
N THR A 291 -13.80 13.80 14.65
CA THR A 291 -13.59 13.33 16.04
C THR A 291 -12.13 13.35 16.47
N LEU A 292 -11.18 13.64 15.57
CA LEU A 292 -9.74 13.58 15.83
C LEU A 292 -9.14 14.92 16.27
#